data_71689f44392541b6e0a9f15668c3c8e1
#
_entry.id   71689f44392541b6e0a9f15668c3c8e1
#
_cell.length_a   1.000
_cell.length_b   1.000
_cell.length_c   1.000
_cell.angle_alpha   90.00
_cell.angle_beta   90.00
_cell.angle_gamma   90.00
#
_symmetry.space_group_name_H-M   'P 1'
#
loop_
_entity.id
_entity.type
_entity.pdbx_description
1 polymer ?
#
loop_
_entity_poly.entity_id
_entity_poly.type
_entity_poly.pdbx_seq_one_letter_code
_entity_poly.pdbx_strand_id
1 'polypeptide(L)'
;MQNQEIVNPFTDKPLPEIADVRRGEDLDWRVIEDYLRSELPKEIDTTGEFSVQQFPNGAANLTYLIIFGETELVLRRPPFGTLAPGAHDMAREFKVLSQLWKVFPKAPRAYLYCSNSEIAGAEMFVMQRCKGEVIRGVVPTSMRHHENFGNRIGFALASAIAEFHVLNPEQIGLANLGRPEGFVRRQVTGWKKRWDLVADDRYHQRMTGIHQKLEETLPKPQRVAFVHNDLKLDNCMFNPANPDEVLAIFDWDMTTLGDPLIDIGTLLNYWPDPKDNPNAPRGGHSGLGQMGLPSRDEMIDYYASKSNLDLSTIGWYEAFAQWKTATVLQQLHYRWKVGDSTDDRMALIADALPNFIEKAESLLNY
;
A
#
# COMPACT_ATOMS: atom_id res chain seq x y z
N MET A 1 -20.01 -18.77 29.47
CA MET A 1 -19.83 -18.23 28.11
C MET A 1 -18.41 -17.70 28.06
N GLN A 2 -17.52 -18.46 27.42
CA GLN A 2 -16.13 -18.05 27.21
C GLN A 2 -16.15 -16.92 26.18
N ASN A 3 -15.60 -15.77 26.55
CA ASN A 3 -15.28 -14.71 25.59
C ASN A 3 -14.27 -15.30 24.60
N GLN A 4 -14.71 -15.68 23.42
CA GLN A 4 -13.81 -15.85 22.30
C GLN A 4 -13.25 -14.46 21.98
N GLU A 5 -11.99 -14.22 22.32
CA GLU A 5 -11.23 -13.10 21.78
C GLU A 5 -11.30 -13.21 20.26
N ILE A 6 -11.92 -12.22 19.62
CA ILE A 6 -11.90 -12.09 18.16
C ILE A 6 -10.46 -11.81 17.80
N VAL A 7 -9.75 -12.84 17.35
CA VAL A 7 -8.37 -12.73 16.88
C VAL A 7 -8.40 -11.88 15.60
N ASN A 8 -7.84 -10.67 15.67
CA ASN A 8 -7.64 -9.86 14.48
C ASN A 8 -6.61 -10.59 13.59
N PRO A 9 -6.97 -11.04 12.38
CA PRO A 9 -6.05 -11.78 11.50
C PRO A 9 -4.83 -10.96 11.06
N PHE A 10 -4.81 -9.66 11.37
CA PHE A 10 -3.69 -8.74 11.07
C PHE A 10 -2.80 -8.48 12.28
N THR A 11 -2.97 -9.15 13.42
CA THR A 11 -2.05 -9.06 14.57
C THR A 11 -0.90 -10.02 14.39
N ASP A 12 0.06 -9.63 13.58
CA ASP A 12 1.35 -10.31 13.58
C ASP A 12 2.21 -9.82 14.74
N LYS A 13 2.95 -10.75 15.38
CA LYS A 13 4.11 -10.34 16.17
C LYS A 13 5.01 -9.51 15.27
N PRO A 14 5.52 -8.35 15.73
CA PRO A 14 6.39 -7.55 14.91
C PRO A 14 7.58 -8.42 14.47
N LEU A 15 7.66 -8.72 13.19
CA LEU A 15 8.81 -9.36 12.57
C LEU A 15 9.97 -8.34 12.58
N PRO A 16 11.23 -8.78 12.64
CA PRO A 16 12.35 -7.89 12.46
C PRO A 16 12.25 -7.19 11.10
N GLU A 17 12.89 -6.03 10.98
CA GLU A 17 12.92 -5.34 9.69
C GLU A 17 13.60 -6.19 8.63
N ILE A 18 14.69 -6.86 8.98
CA ILE A 18 15.56 -7.66 8.12
C ILE A 18 15.80 -9.01 8.79
N ALA A 19 15.82 -10.08 8.02
CA ALA A 19 16.08 -11.44 8.46
C ALA A 19 16.84 -12.23 7.36
N ASP A 20 17.25 -13.44 7.68
CA ASP A 20 17.78 -14.36 6.68
C ASP A 20 16.73 -14.67 5.61
N VAL A 21 17.20 -15.01 4.40
CA VAL A 21 16.30 -15.39 3.30
C VAL A 21 15.49 -16.63 3.71
N ARG A 22 14.17 -16.55 3.52
CA ARG A 22 13.26 -17.64 3.87
C ARG A 22 13.50 -18.86 2.99
N ARG A 23 13.39 -20.04 3.60
CA ARG A 23 13.53 -21.30 2.89
C ARG A 23 12.53 -21.38 1.71
N GLY A 24 13.07 -21.66 0.52
CA GLY A 24 12.30 -21.73 -0.73
C GLY A 24 12.14 -20.37 -1.43
N GLU A 25 12.71 -19.31 -0.89
CA GLU A 25 12.75 -17.99 -1.51
C GLU A 25 14.18 -17.56 -1.90
N ASP A 26 15.13 -18.50 -1.83
CA ASP A 26 16.49 -18.33 -2.33
C ASP A 26 16.51 -18.21 -3.86
N LEU A 27 17.49 -17.42 -4.34
CA LEU A 27 17.81 -17.23 -5.75
C LEU A 27 19.24 -17.68 -6.01
N ASP A 28 19.66 -17.74 -7.28
CA ASP A 28 21.07 -17.89 -7.62
C ASP A 28 21.81 -16.56 -7.38
N TRP A 29 22.22 -16.37 -6.12
CA TRP A 29 22.85 -15.13 -5.70
C TRP A 29 24.15 -14.82 -6.42
N ARG A 30 24.86 -15.84 -6.94
CA ARG A 30 26.08 -15.64 -7.72
C ARG A 30 25.77 -15.02 -9.09
N VAL A 31 24.74 -15.53 -9.77
CA VAL A 31 24.30 -14.97 -11.06
C VAL A 31 23.81 -13.54 -10.87
N ILE A 32 23.07 -13.29 -9.79
CA ILE A 32 22.56 -11.95 -9.46
C ILE A 32 23.70 -11.00 -9.12
N GLU A 33 24.69 -11.43 -8.33
CA GLU A 33 25.86 -10.62 -7.99
C GLU A 33 26.62 -10.20 -9.26
N ASP A 34 26.97 -11.16 -10.13
CA ASP A 34 27.70 -10.88 -11.38
C ASP A 34 26.90 -9.90 -12.25
N TYR A 35 25.60 -10.09 -12.38
CA TYR A 35 24.71 -9.21 -13.13
C TYR A 35 24.67 -7.80 -12.52
N LEU A 36 24.50 -7.67 -11.21
CA LEU A 36 24.42 -6.37 -10.54
C LEU A 36 25.74 -5.59 -10.64
N ARG A 37 26.88 -6.27 -10.51
CA ARG A 37 28.21 -5.64 -10.67
C ARG A 37 28.43 -5.11 -12.09
N SER A 38 27.85 -5.76 -13.12
CA SER A 38 27.99 -5.32 -14.51
C SER A 38 27.00 -4.21 -14.90
N GLU A 39 25.77 -4.22 -14.38
CA GLU A 39 24.66 -3.42 -14.91
C GLU A 39 24.26 -2.23 -14.01
N LEU A 40 24.63 -2.23 -12.74
CA LEU A 40 24.33 -1.09 -11.87
C LEU A 40 25.05 0.18 -12.35
N PRO A 41 24.43 1.36 -12.17
CA PRO A 41 25.08 2.63 -12.50
C PRO A 41 26.45 2.77 -11.81
N LYS A 42 27.42 3.34 -12.50
CA LYS A 42 28.83 3.46 -12.02
C LYS A 42 28.97 4.26 -10.73
N GLU A 43 27.99 5.10 -10.40
CA GLU A 43 27.96 5.83 -9.14
C GLU A 43 27.62 4.95 -7.92
N ILE A 44 27.16 3.70 -8.16
CA ILE A 44 26.90 2.73 -7.10
C ILE A 44 28.16 1.89 -6.89
N ASP A 45 28.74 1.99 -5.70
CA ASP A 45 29.91 1.18 -5.36
C ASP A 45 29.50 -0.28 -5.12
N THR A 46 29.96 -1.15 -5.99
CA THR A 46 29.73 -2.60 -5.92
C THR A 46 31.03 -3.39 -5.64
N THR A 47 32.14 -2.74 -5.23
CA THR A 47 33.44 -3.39 -5.06
C THR A 47 33.57 -4.22 -3.79
N GLY A 48 32.71 -3.96 -2.77
CA GLY A 48 32.74 -4.64 -1.47
C GLY A 48 32.27 -6.11 -1.52
N GLU A 49 32.37 -6.77 -0.36
CA GLU A 49 31.84 -8.13 -0.18
C GLU A 49 30.34 -8.15 -0.41
N PHE A 50 29.86 -9.17 -1.13
CA PHE A 50 28.44 -9.34 -1.42
C PHE A 50 27.75 -10.17 -0.35
N SER A 51 26.62 -9.69 0.13
CA SER A 51 25.73 -10.46 0.99
C SER A 51 24.25 -10.10 0.77
N VAL A 52 23.35 -10.99 1.18
CA VAL A 52 21.92 -10.84 0.96
C VAL A 52 21.16 -11.15 2.26
N GLN A 53 20.13 -10.35 2.53
CA GLN A 53 19.13 -10.59 3.56
C GLN A 53 17.73 -10.36 2.98
N GLN A 54 16.69 -10.59 3.74
CA GLN A 54 15.31 -10.41 3.27
C GLN A 54 14.52 -9.49 4.19
N PHE A 55 13.58 -8.73 3.61
CA PHE A 55 12.54 -8.00 4.35
C PHE A 55 11.35 -8.92 4.58
N PRO A 56 11.16 -9.50 5.79
CA PRO A 56 10.13 -10.52 6.02
C PRO A 56 8.71 -9.96 6.07
N ASN A 57 8.55 -8.64 6.19
CA ASN A 57 7.25 -7.97 6.31
C ASN A 57 6.55 -7.72 4.97
N GLY A 58 7.19 -7.97 3.83
CA GLY A 58 6.57 -7.84 2.50
C GLY A 58 5.58 -8.99 2.24
N ALA A 59 4.30 -8.67 2.07
CA ALA A 59 3.26 -9.69 1.86
C ALA A 59 3.04 -10.01 0.38
N ALA A 60 3.27 -9.05 -0.52
CA ALA A 60 2.90 -9.16 -1.93
C ALA A 60 4.09 -9.51 -2.84
N ASN A 61 5.22 -8.85 -2.67
CA ASN A 61 6.44 -9.04 -3.46
C ASN A 61 7.58 -9.54 -2.59
N LEU A 62 8.51 -10.30 -3.17
CA LEU A 62 9.76 -10.66 -2.50
C LEU A 62 10.70 -9.47 -2.55
N THR A 63 11.18 -9.07 -1.38
CA THR A 63 12.04 -7.90 -1.21
C THR A 63 13.28 -8.31 -0.45
N TYR A 64 14.45 -8.10 -1.07
CA TYR A 64 15.75 -8.49 -0.52
C TYR A 64 16.61 -7.25 -0.30
N LEU A 65 17.40 -7.28 0.77
CA LEU A 65 18.48 -6.34 1.01
C LEU A 65 19.74 -6.90 0.37
N ILE A 66 20.27 -6.17 -0.60
CA ILE A 66 21.53 -6.46 -1.27
C ILE A 66 22.62 -5.57 -0.68
N ILE A 67 23.73 -6.14 -0.29
CA ILE A 67 24.83 -5.43 0.36
C ILE A 67 26.11 -5.67 -0.43
N PHE A 68 26.82 -4.60 -0.75
CA PHE A 68 28.20 -4.61 -1.29
C PHE A 68 29.07 -3.78 -0.33
N GLY A 69 29.72 -4.43 0.65
CA GLY A 69 30.44 -3.70 1.70
C GLY A 69 29.56 -2.74 2.47
N GLU A 70 29.72 -1.42 2.28
CA GLU A 70 28.90 -0.40 2.93
C GLU A 70 27.67 0.03 2.09
N THR A 71 27.58 -0.42 0.83
CA THR A 71 26.49 -0.07 -0.08
C THR A 71 25.30 -1.00 0.16
N GLU A 72 24.16 -0.43 0.53
CA GLU A 72 22.90 -1.15 0.72
C GLU A 72 21.89 -0.79 -0.38
N LEU A 73 21.30 -1.80 -1.01
CA LEU A 73 20.30 -1.67 -2.07
C LEU A 73 19.11 -2.58 -1.76
N VAL A 74 17.99 -2.32 -2.38
CA VAL A 74 16.80 -3.17 -2.28
C VAL A 74 16.50 -3.78 -3.64
N LEU A 75 16.44 -5.11 -3.72
CA LEU A 75 15.98 -5.84 -4.88
C LEU A 75 14.54 -6.30 -4.65
N ARG A 76 13.65 -5.97 -5.60
CA ARG A 76 12.26 -6.44 -5.60
C ARG A 76 11.99 -7.33 -6.81
N ARG A 77 11.22 -8.39 -6.57
CA ARG A 77 10.68 -9.27 -7.61
C ARG A 77 9.29 -9.80 -7.21
N PRO A 78 8.49 -10.28 -8.17
CA PRO A 78 7.24 -10.98 -7.85
C PRO A 78 7.48 -12.23 -7.00
N PRO A 79 6.49 -12.71 -6.25
CA PRO A 79 6.58 -14.00 -5.55
C PRO A 79 6.74 -15.16 -6.55
N PHE A 80 7.14 -16.32 -6.03
CA PHE A 80 7.16 -17.54 -6.82
C PHE A 80 5.73 -18.04 -7.11
N GLY A 81 5.58 -18.79 -8.20
CA GLY A 81 4.30 -19.40 -8.59
C GLY A 81 3.54 -18.61 -9.64
N THR A 82 2.28 -18.98 -9.84
CA THR A 82 1.41 -18.36 -10.86
C THR A 82 0.83 -17.03 -10.34
N LEU A 83 1.06 -15.96 -11.07
CA LEU A 83 0.58 -14.62 -10.72
C LEU A 83 -0.76 -14.33 -11.40
N ALA A 84 -1.62 -13.57 -10.73
CA ALA A 84 -2.82 -13.03 -11.35
C ALA A 84 -2.44 -11.99 -12.43
N PRO A 85 -3.13 -11.95 -13.57
CA PRO A 85 -2.83 -10.98 -14.63
C PRO A 85 -2.88 -9.53 -14.11
N GLY A 86 -1.80 -8.78 -14.34
CA GLY A 86 -1.67 -7.38 -13.94
C GLY A 86 -1.38 -7.14 -12.46
N ALA A 87 -1.11 -8.20 -11.67
CA ALA A 87 -0.56 -8.08 -10.34
C ALA A 87 0.98 -8.05 -10.39
N HIS A 88 1.60 -7.36 -9.43
CA HIS A 88 3.06 -7.37 -9.28
C HIS A 88 3.85 -6.87 -10.51
N ASP A 89 3.40 -5.78 -11.13
CA ASP A 89 3.99 -5.19 -12.34
C ASP A 89 5.31 -4.44 -11.98
N MET A 90 6.42 -5.19 -12.00
CA MET A 90 7.76 -4.65 -11.70
C MET A 90 8.19 -3.59 -12.70
N ALA A 91 7.81 -3.74 -13.98
CA ALA A 91 8.14 -2.75 -15.01
C ALA A 91 7.43 -1.41 -14.75
N ARG A 92 6.18 -1.44 -14.31
CA ARG A 92 5.43 -0.24 -13.93
C ARG A 92 6.02 0.43 -12.71
N GLU A 93 6.30 -0.33 -11.66
CA GLU A 93 6.90 0.22 -10.44
C GLU A 93 8.26 0.84 -10.71
N PHE A 94 9.13 0.15 -11.46
CA PHE A 94 10.40 0.70 -11.91
C PHE A 94 10.22 1.98 -12.74
N LYS A 95 9.29 1.98 -13.72
CA LYS A 95 9.01 3.16 -14.56
C LYS A 95 8.64 4.37 -13.70
N VAL A 96 7.81 4.19 -12.69
CA VAL A 96 7.42 5.26 -11.77
C VAL A 96 8.63 5.73 -10.96
N LEU A 97 9.28 4.82 -10.25
CA LEU A 97 10.37 5.13 -9.31
C LEU A 97 11.63 5.66 -9.99
N SER A 98 11.91 5.27 -11.24
CA SER A 98 13.05 5.81 -12.01
C SER A 98 12.92 7.29 -12.37
N GLN A 99 11.71 7.86 -12.28
CA GLN A 99 11.43 9.25 -12.63
C GLN A 99 10.96 10.08 -11.43
N LEU A 100 10.05 9.52 -10.60
CA LEU A 100 9.35 10.24 -9.55
C LEU A 100 10.29 10.81 -8.48
N TRP A 101 11.34 10.10 -8.11
CA TRP A 101 12.33 10.55 -7.12
C TRP A 101 12.95 11.91 -7.44
N LYS A 102 12.97 12.31 -8.72
CA LYS A 102 13.57 13.58 -9.19
C LYS A 102 12.79 14.82 -8.72
N VAL A 103 11.50 14.67 -8.47
CA VAL A 103 10.59 15.75 -8.07
C VAL A 103 9.89 15.47 -6.73
N PHE A 104 9.95 14.22 -6.27
CA PHE A 104 9.37 13.76 -5.01
C PHE A 104 10.38 12.89 -4.26
N PRO A 105 11.24 13.49 -3.43
CA PRO A 105 12.32 12.78 -2.72
C PRO A 105 11.85 11.66 -1.79
N LYS A 106 10.53 11.64 -1.46
CA LYS A 106 9.90 10.56 -0.68
C LYS A 106 9.64 9.28 -1.51
N ALA A 107 9.87 9.30 -2.82
CA ALA A 107 9.87 8.12 -3.66
C ALA A 107 11.30 7.54 -3.72
N PRO A 108 11.53 6.27 -3.37
CA PRO A 108 12.85 5.65 -3.51
C PRO A 108 13.35 5.71 -4.96
N ARG A 109 14.62 5.98 -5.18
CA ARG A 109 15.20 5.97 -6.53
C ARG A 109 15.38 4.53 -7.02
N ALA A 110 14.77 4.17 -8.15
CA ALA A 110 15.07 2.92 -8.84
C ALA A 110 16.29 3.10 -9.78
N TYR A 111 17.21 2.14 -9.73
CA TYR A 111 18.50 2.18 -10.42
C TYR A 111 18.56 1.28 -11.64
N LEU A 112 18.03 0.06 -11.54
CA LEU A 112 18.19 -0.99 -12.54
C LEU A 112 16.91 -1.80 -12.65
N TYR A 113 16.48 -2.11 -13.88
CA TYR A 113 15.39 -3.05 -14.17
C TYR A 113 15.93 -4.20 -15.03
N CYS A 114 15.56 -5.42 -14.68
CA CYS A 114 15.89 -6.62 -15.41
C CYS A 114 14.62 -7.36 -15.81
N SER A 115 14.39 -7.47 -17.12
CA SER A 115 13.29 -8.27 -17.70
C SER A 115 13.69 -9.72 -17.99
N ASN A 116 15.00 -10.04 -17.91
CA ASN A 116 15.49 -11.39 -18.16
C ASN A 116 15.23 -12.30 -16.95
N SER A 117 14.26 -13.21 -17.11
CA SER A 117 13.91 -14.17 -16.06
C SER A 117 15.00 -15.20 -15.74
N GLU A 118 16.04 -15.36 -16.59
CA GLU A 118 17.16 -16.26 -16.31
C GLU A 118 18.03 -15.77 -15.15
N ILE A 119 18.03 -14.46 -14.86
CA ILE A 119 18.82 -13.85 -13.80
C ILE A 119 18.24 -14.13 -12.42
N ALA A 120 16.94 -13.87 -12.23
CA ALA A 120 16.28 -13.96 -10.92
C ALA A 120 14.99 -14.80 -10.92
N GLY A 121 14.76 -15.61 -11.95
CA GLY A 121 13.56 -16.44 -12.09
C GLY A 121 12.29 -15.65 -12.49
N ALA A 122 12.35 -14.34 -12.53
CA ALA A 122 11.29 -13.42 -12.94
C ALA A 122 11.88 -12.02 -13.22
N GLU A 123 11.06 -11.09 -13.71
CA GLU A 123 11.42 -9.68 -13.74
C GLU A 123 11.79 -9.17 -12.35
N MET A 124 12.78 -8.30 -12.27
CA MET A 124 13.19 -7.67 -11.02
C MET A 124 13.60 -6.22 -11.23
N PHE A 125 13.64 -5.46 -10.17
CA PHE A 125 14.33 -4.17 -10.18
C PHE A 125 15.10 -3.92 -8.88
N VAL A 126 16.08 -3.01 -8.96
CA VAL A 126 16.90 -2.60 -7.83
C VAL A 126 16.68 -1.12 -7.55
N MET A 127 16.52 -0.79 -6.29
CA MET A 127 16.26 0.57 -5.84
C MET A 127 17.06 0.94 -4.60
N GLN A 128 16.99 2.20 -4.25
CA GLN A 128 17.56 2.80 -3.05
C GLN A 128 17.04 2.12 -1.77
N ARG A 129 17.94 1.83 -0.84
CA ARG A 129 17.59 1.49 0.53
C ARG A 129 17.28 2.78 1.30
N CYS A 130 16.05 2.92 1.78
CA CYS A 130 15.65 3.97 2.71
C CYS A 130 15.79 3.45 4.14
N LYS A 131 16.25 4.29 5.06
CA LYS A 131 16.43 3.95 6.49
C LYS A 131 15.56 4.85 7.35
N GLY A 132 14.73 4.27 8.20
CA GLY A 132 13.79 4.96 9.08
C GLY A 132 12.83 3.97 9.72
N GLU A 133 11.71 4.46 10.25
CA GLU A 133 10.72 3.64 10.95
C GLU A 133 9.42 3.53 10.15
N VAL A 134 8.93 2.31 9.97
CA VAL A 134 7.59 2.02 9.41
C VAL A 134 6.65 1.69 10.57
N ILE A 135 5.52 2.39 10.64
CA ILE A 135 4.57 2.29 11.74
C ILE A 135 3.55 1.19 11.48
N ARG A 136 3.58 0.11 12.28
CA ARG A 136 2.71 -1.07 12.17
C ARG A 136 1.93 -1.33 13.46
N GLY A 137 1.17 -0.33 13.92
CA GLY A 137 0.31 -0.46 15.11
C GLY A 137 1.04 -0.40 16.46
N VAL A 138 2.36 -0.25 16.46
CA VAL A 138 3.19 -0.07 17.68
C VAL A 138 4.10 1.11 17.48
N VAL A 139 4.19 1.99 18.49
CA VAL A 139 5.15 3.10 18.46
C VAL A 139 6.57 2.52 18.54
N PRO A 140 7.43 2.73 17.53
CA PRO A 140 8.81 2.27 17.58
C PRO A 140 9.54 2.79 18.81
N THR A 141 10.43 1.96 19.40
CA THR A 141 11.17 2.35 20.61
C THR A 141 12.01 3.61 20.40
N SER A 142 12.58 3.78 19.21
CA SER A 142 13.32 4.96 18.76
C SER A 142 12.50 6.26 18.79
N MET A 143 11.16 6.16 18.71
CA MET A 143 10.27 7.31 18.58
C MET A 143 9.38 7.58 19.81
N ARG A 144 9.43 6.74 20.85
CA ARG A 144 8.58 6.86 22.07
C ARG A 144 8.78 8.15 22.86
N HIS A 145 9.93 8.82 22.70
CA HIS A 145 10.24 10.05 23.40
C HIS A 145 9.60 11.30 22.80
N HIS A 146 9.01 11.19 21.60
CA HIS A 146 8.36 12.31 20.95
C HIS A 146 6.95 12.55 21.51
N GLU A 147 6.71 13.73 22.03
CA GLU A 147 5.38 14.17 22.43
C GLU A 147 4.45 14.29 21.22
N ASN A 148 3.15 14.03 21.44
CA ASN A 148 2.12 14.08 20.42
C ASN A 148 2.45 13.27 19.16
N PHE A 149 3.18 12.16 19.32
CA PHE A 149 3.70 11.33 18.23
C PHE A 149 2.66 11.03 17.17
N GLY A 150 1.46 10.53 17.56
CA GLY A 150 0.42 10.13 16.63
C GLY A 150 -0.08 11.29 15.76
N ASN A 151 -0.36 12.44 16.37
CA ASN A 151 -0.77 13.64 15.61
C ASN A 151 0.30 14.07 14.62
N ARG A 152 1.56 14.05 15.02
CA ARG A 152 2.68 14.47 14.18
C ARG A 152 2.84 13.60 12.96
N ILE A 153 2.89 12.26 13.12
CA ILE A 153 2.99 11.35 11.96
C ILE A 153 1.76 11.42 11.05
N GLY A 154 0.55 11.62 11.61
CA GLY A 154 -0.67 11.75 10.82
C GLY A 154 -0.63 12.98 9.90
N PHE A 155 -0.31 14.14 10.46
CA PHE A 155 -0.23 15.38 9.67
C PHE A 155 0.98 15.39 8.73
N ALA A 156 2.11 14.77 9.11
CA ALA A 156 3.24 14.58 8.21
C ALA A 156 2.85 13.75 6.98
N LEU A 157 2.09 12.67 7.20
CA LEU A 157 1.56 11.85 6.11
C LEU A 157 0.62 12.63 5.20
N ALA A 158 -0.36 13.36 5.78
CA ALA A 158 -1.30 14.16 5.00
C ALA A 158 -0.58 15.25 4.17
N SER A 159 0.49 15.86 4.72
CA SER A 159 1.35 16.79 3.99
C SER A 159 2.06 16.13 2.82
N ALA A 160 2.67 14.96 3.04
CA ALA A 160 3.38 14.22 1.99
C ALA A 160 2.44 13.80 0.85
N ILE A 161 1.20 13.41 1.18
CA ILE A 161 0.18 13.06 0.19
C ILE A 161 -0.23 14.31 -0.62
N ALA A 162 -0.44 15.45 0.04
CA ALA A 162 -0.76 16.70 -0.65
C ALA A 162 0.37 17.14 -1.59
N GLU A 163 1.63 17.03 -1.16
CA GLU A 163 2.81 17.28 -2.01
C GLU A 163 2.83 16.34 -3.23
N PHE A 164 2.52 15.07 -3.06
CA PHE A 164 2.45 14.09 -4.15
C PHE A 164 1.35 14.44 -5.17
N HIS A 165 0.18 14.82 -4.71
CA HIS A 165 -0.98 15.08 -5.56
C HIS A 165 -0.91 16.40 -6.37
N VAL A 166 0.05 17.26 -6.09
CA VAL A 166 0.25 18.50 -6.87
C VAL A 166 1.35 18.38 -7.93
N LEU A 167 2.05 17.24 -7.98
CA LEU A 167 3.11 17.00 -8.96
C LEU A 167 2.55 16.98 -10.40
N ASN A 168 3.31 17.54 -11.33
CA ASN A 168 2.96 17.51 -12.74
C ASN A 168 3.60 16.29 -13.43
N PRO A 169 2.80 15.31 -13.92
CA PRO A 169 3.31 14.10 -14.59
C PRO A 169 4.09 14.39 -15.87
N GLU A 170 3.79 15.50 -16.58
CA GLU A 170 4.47 15.86 -17.82
C GLU A 170 5.94 16.22 -17.61
N GLN A 171 6.25 16.88 -16.48
CA GLN A 171 7.60 17.34 -16.15
C GLN A 171 8.62 16.20 -15.99
N ILE A 172 8.15 14.98 -15.73
CA ILE A 172 8.99 13.80 -15.50
C ILE A 172 8.72 12.66 -16.48
N GLY A 173 8.02 12.94 -17.60
CA GLY A 173 7.76 11.95 -18.65
C GLY A 173 6.77 10.84 -18.27
N LEU A 174 5.92 11.05 -17.26
CA LEU A 174 4.91 10.10 -16.78
C LEU A 174 3.47 10.47 -17.17
N ALA A 175 3.28 11.39 -18.13
CA ALA A 175 1.95 11.78 -18.62
C ALA A 175 1.13 10.60 -19.16
N ASN A 176 1.78 9.54 -19.63
CA ASN A 176 1.15 8.34 -20.19
C ASN A 176 1.12 7.16 -19.18
N LEU A 177 1.24 7.42 -17.87
CA LEU A 177 1.24 6.35 -16.86
C LEU A 177 -0.11 5.63 -16.74
N GLY A 178 -1.21 6.26 -17.17
CA GLY A 178 -2.54 5.71 -17.10
C GLY A 178 -3.53 6.43 -18.01
N ARG A 179 -4.81 6.18 -17.79
CA ARG A 179 -5.93 6.84 -18.48
C ARG A 179 -6.76 7.61 -17.47
N PRO A 180 -6.51 8.90 -17.24
CA PRO A 180 -7.20 9.66 -16.20
C PRO A 180 -8.69 9.87 -16.51
N GLU A 181 -9.05 10.07 -17.78
CA GLU A 181 -10.45 10.24 -18.17
C GLU A 181 -11.30 9.00 -17.82
N GLY A 182 -12.40 9.20 -17.11
CA GLY A 182 -13.28 8.13 -16.65
C GLY A 182 -12.65 7.18 -15.63
N PHE A 183 -11.55 7.59 -14.99
CA PHE A 183 -10.79 6.76 -14.04
C PHE A 183 -11.67 6.21 -12.91
N VAL A 184 -12.41 7.07 -12.20
CA VAL A 184 -13.25 6.67 -11.07
C VAL A 184 -14.30 5.63 -11.48
N ARG A 185 -15.00 5.84 -12.61
CA ARG A 185 -15.98 4.87 -13.13
C ARG A 185 -15.32 3.53 -13.45
N ARG A 186 -14.14 3.54 -14.08
CA ARG A 186 -13.43 2.28 -14.37
C ARG A 186 -12.99 1.55 -13.09
N GLN A 187 -12.65 2.27 -12.01
CA GLN A 187 -12.36 1.64 -10.71
C GLN A 187 -13.61 0.92 -10.19
N VAL A 188 -14.76 1.58 -10.14
CA VAL A 188 -16.02 0.98 -9.69
C VAL A 188 -16.37 -0.25 -10.54
N THR A 189 -16.39 -0.11 -11.86
CA THR A 189 -16.70 -1.23 -12.79
C THR A 189 -15.69 -2.38 -12.66
N GLY A 190 -14.40 -2.07 -12.53
CA GLY A 190 -13.34 -3.08 -12.40
C GLY A 190 -13.46 -3.89 -11.12
N TRP A 191 -13.73 -3.23 -10.01
CA TRP A 191 -13.91 -3.91 -8.72
C TRP A 191 -15.21 -4.70 -8.65
N LYS A 192 -16.29 -4.25 -9.31
CA LYS A 192 -17.52 -5.05 -9.44
C LYS A 192 -17.27 -6.37 -10.16
N LYS A 193 -16.53 -6.34 -11.27
CA LYS A 193 -16.14 -7.56 -11.99
C LYS A 193 -15.33 -8.52 -11.11
N ARG A 194 -14.41 -7.99 -10.28
CA ARG A 194 -13.64 -8.82 -9.35
C ARG A 194 -14.52 -9.44 -8.27
N TRP A 195 -15.48 -8.67 -7.74
CA TRP A 195 -16.45 -9.20 -6.79
C TRP A 195 -17.27 -10.35 -7.41
N ASP A 196 -17.76 -10.18 -8.63
CA ASP A 196 -18.61 -11.18 -9.30
C ASP A 196 -17.92 -12.52 -9.51
N LEU A 197 -16.58 -12.54 -9.61
CA LEU A 197 -15.79 -13.77 -9.74
C LEU A 197 -15.71 -14.59 -8.44
N VAL A 198 -15.93 -13.97 -7.28
CA VAL A 198 -15.73 -14.57 -5.97
C VAL A 198 -16.92 -14.36 -5.02
N ALA A 199 -18.05 -13.88 -5.56
CA ALA A 199 -19.21 -13.47 -4.77
C ALA A 199 -19.68 -14.56 -3.79
N ASP A 200 -19.99 -14.12 -2.57
CA ASP A 200 -20.68 -14.94 -1.58
C ASP A 200 -22.15 -14.55 -1.56
N ASP A 201 -23.05 -15.51 -1.68
CA ASP A 201 -24.50 -15.30 -1.76
C ASP A 201 -25.03 -14.51 -0.56
N ARG A 202 -24.43 -14.66 0.63
CA ARG A 202 -24.80 -13.91 1.85
C ARG A 202 -24.69 -12.40 1.69
N TYR A 203 -23.75 -11.93 0.87
CA TYR A 203 -23.42 -10.51 0.74
C TYR A 203 -23.68 -9.96 -0.66
N HIS A 204 -23.98 -10.82 -1.64
CA HIS A 204 -24.06 -10.44 -3.04
C HIS A 204 -25.05 -9.30 -3.31
N GLN A 205 -26.24 -9.37 -2.69
CA GLN A 205 -27.26 -8.34 -2.85
C GLN A 205 -26.80 -6.99 -2.29
N ARG A 206 -26.22 -6.97 -1.08
CA ARG A 206 -25.71 -5.75 -0.44
C ARG A 206 -24.57 -5.13 -1.25
N MET A 207 -23.58 -5.93 -1.64
CA MET A 207 -22.44 -5.48 -2.45
C MET A 207 -22.86 -4.96 -3.82
N THR A 208 -23.90 -5.54 -4.42
CA THR A 208 -24.48 -5.04 -5.68
C THR A 208 -25.23 -3.73 -5.45
N GLY A 209 -25.97 -3.58 -4.35
CA GLY A 209 -26.63 -2.32 -3.99
C GLY A 209 -25.64 -1.18 -3.76
N ILE A 210 -24.52 -1.43 -3.05
CA ILE A 210 -23.44 -0.46 -2.89
C ILE A 210 -22.86 -0.06 -4.25
N HIS A 211 -22.58 -1.04 -5.11
CA HIS A 211 -22.09 -0.76 -6.47
C HIS A 211 -23.02 0.16 -7.26
N GLN A 212 -24.34 -0.13 -7.26
CA GLN A 212 -25.34 0.70 -7.95
C GLN A 212 -25.31 2.14 -7.43
N LYS A 213 -25.26 2.31 -6.11
CA LYS A 213 -25.22 3.63 -5.49
C LYS A 213 -23.94 4.39 -5.82
N LEU A 214 -22.79 3.71 -5.82
CA LEU A 214 -21.51 4.29 -6.25
C LEU A 214 -21.56 4.74 -7.71
N GLU A 215 -22.17 3.97 -8.61
CA GLU A 215 -22.34 4.33 -10.03
C GLU A 215 -23.30 5.53 -10.23
N GLU A 216 -24.40 5.57 -9.48
CA GLU A 216 -25.40 6.65 -9.56
C GLU A 216 -24.86 7.99 -9.05
N THR A 217 -23.96 7.95 -8.06
CA THR A 217 -23.46 9.14 -7.36
C THR A 217 -21.99 9.44 -7.66
N LEU A 218 -21.47 8.98 -8.80
CA LEU A 218 -20.08 9.19 -9.22
C LEU A 218 -19.67 10.67 -9.11
N PRO A 219 -18.63 10.99 -8.32
CA PRO A 219 -18.12 12.35 -8.24
C PRO A 219 -17.43 12.78 -9.54
N LYS A 220 -17.38 14.09 -9.77
CA LYS A 220 -16.58 14.67 -10.85
C LYS A 220 -15.18 14.94 -10.30
N PRO A 221 -14.13 14.37 -10.92
CA PRO A 221 -12.76 14.69 -10.53
C PRO A 221 -12.46 16.19 -10.64
N GLN A 222 -11.84 16.76 -9.62
CA GLN A 222 -11.47 18.17 -9.59
C GLN A 222 -10.16 18.44 -10.32
N ARG A 223 -9.27 17.46 -10.32
CA ARG A 223 -8.01 17.46 -11.08
C ARG A 223 -7.58 16.06 -11.46
N VAL A 224 -6.68 15.96 -12.40
CA VAL A 224 -5.89 14.75 -12.66
C VAL A 224 -4.58 14.88 -11.89
N ALA A 225 -4.25 13.89 -11.08
CA ALA A 225 -3.02 13.80 -10.31
C ALA A 225 -2.42 12.40 -10.43
N PHE A 226 -1.20 12.24 -9.93
CA PHE A 226 -0.74 10.92 -9.56
C PHE A 226 -1.64 10.34 -8.48
N VAL A 227 -1.90 9.05 -8.56
CA VAL A 227 -2.65 8.28 -7.56
C VAL A 227 -1.86 7.04 -7.22
N HIS A 228 -1.58 6.83 -5.95
CA HIS A 228 -0.85 5.66 -5.45
C HIS A 228 -1.71 4.40 -5.43
N ASN A 229 -3.00 4.53 -5.13
CA ASN A 229 -4.02 3.48 -5.00
C ASN A 229 -3.90 2.52 -3.81
N ASP A 230 -2.81 2.56 -3.03
CA ASP A 230 -2.63 1.77 -1.81
C ASP A 230 -1.96 2.57 -0.69
N LEU A 231 -2.34 3.85 -0.54
CA LEU A 231 -1.82 4.71 0.53
C LEU A 231 -2.35 4.26 1.88
N LYS A 232 -1.43 3.90 2.76
CA LYS A 232 -1.67 3.54 4.16
C LYS A 232 -0.42 3.78 4.98
N LEU A 233 -0.57 3.86 6.30
CA LEU A 233 0.51 4.23 7.21
C LEU A 233 1.71 3.26 7.14
N ASP A 234 1.46 1.97 6.97
CA ASP A 234 2.48 0.92 6.88
C ASP A 234 3.24 0.87 5.55
N ASN A 235 2.80 1.64 4.54
CA ASN A 235 3.57 1.92 3.32
C ASN A 235 4.42 3.19 3.43
N CYS A 236 4.51 3.81 4.62
CA CYS A 236 5.25 5.06 4.83
C CYS A 236 6.33 4.88 5.87
N MET A 237 7.49 5.48 5.61
CA MET A 237 8.65 5.47 6.50
C MET A 237 8.87 6.86 7.05
N PHE A 238 9.07 6.96 8.37
CA PHE A 238 9.25 8.21 9.10
C PHE A 238 10.66 8.36 9.62
N ASN A 239 11.08 9.61 9.80
CA ASN A 239 12.36 9.92 10.43
C ASN A 239 12.26 9.67 11.95
N PRO A 240 13.08 8.75 12.51
CA PRO A 240 13.04 8.47 13.95
C PRO A 240 13.44 9.66 14.81
N ALA A 241 14.22 10.61 14.29
CA ALA A 241 14.60 11.83 14.98
C ALA A 241 13.55 12.95 14.85
N ASN A 242 12.65 12.87 13.84
CA ASN A 242 11.63 13.89 13.60
C ASN A 242 10.35 13.27 13.04
N PRO A 243 9.31 13.01 13.86
CA PRO A 243 8.03 12.43 13.38
C PRO A 243 7.26 13.27 12.36
N ASP A 244 7.60 14.56 12.20
CA ASP A 244 6.98 15.43 11.20
C ASP A 244 7.52 15.20 9.78
N GLU A 245 8.46 14.26 9.60
CA GLU A 245 9.12 13.99 8.34
C GLU A 245 8.86 12.57 7.84
N VAL A 246 8.14 12.47 6.71
CA VAL A 246 8.05 11.25 5.91
C VAL A 246 9.29 11.14 5.04
N LEU A 247 10.10 10.10 5.25
CA LEU A 247 11.33 9.83 4.50
C LEU A 247 11.09 9.10 3.20
N ALA A 248 10.15 8.13 3.22
CA ALA A 248 9.83 7.36 2.02
C ALA A 248 8.37 6.89 2.02
N ILE A 249 7.82 6.73 0.82
CA ILE A 249 6.57 6.03 0.54
C ILE A 249 6.92 4.84 -0.35
N PHE A 250 6.34 3.66 -0.06
CA PHE A 250 6.63 2.41 -0.73
C PHE A 250 5.39 1.85 -1.45
N ASP A 251 5.60 0.81 -2.27
CA ASP A 251 4.57 0.02 -2.95
C ASP A 251 3.85 0.79 -4.06
N TRP A 252 4.64 1.20 -5.05
CA TRP A 252 4.21 2.04 -6.18
C TRP A 252 3.67 1.26 -7.39
N ASP A 253 3.50 -0.05 -7.29
CA ASP A 253 3.09 -0.94 -8.38
C ASP A 253 1.68 -0.60 -8.93
N MET A 254 0.79 -0.05 -8.08
CA MET A 254 -0.56 0.37 -8.46
C MET A 254 -0.66 1.83 -8.92
N THR A 255 0.45 2.55 -8.96
CA THR A 255 0.45 3.99 -9.27
C THR A 255 -0.03 4.28 -10.69
N THR A 256 -0.86 5.28 -10.82
CA THR A 256 -1.45 5.72 -12.10
C THR A 256 -1.77 7.22 -12.08
N LEU A 257 -2.45 7.70 -13.13
CA LEU A 257 -3.04 9.02 -13.17
C LEU A 257 -4.55 8.92 -12.99
N GLY A 258 -5.10 9.74 -12.10
CA GLY A 258 -6.52 9.70 -11.79
C GLY A 258 -6.95 10.81 -10.83
N ASP A 259 -8.01 10.52 -10.08
CA ASP A 259 -8.56 11.42 -9.08
C ASP A 259 -7.83 11.23 -7.74
N PRO A 260 -7.17 12.26 -7.20
CA PRO A 260 -6.40 12.15 -5.95
C PRO A 260 -7.23 11.76 -4.73
N LEU A 261 -8.53 12.02 -4.72
CA LEU A 261 -9.39 11.67 -3.59
C LEU A 261 -9.57 10.15 -3.40
N ILE A 262 -9.23 9.35 -4.41
CA ILE A 262 -9.14 7.87 -4.26
C ILE A 262 -8.10 7.49 -3.19
N ASP A 263 -6.95 8.16 -3.17
CA ASP A 263 -5.91 7.89 -2.18
C ASP A 263 -6.36 8.28 -0.77
N ILE A 264 -7.04 9.43 -0.65
CA ILE A 264 -7.57 9.86 0.64
C ILE A 264 -8.64 8.90 1.15
N GLY A 265 -9.59 8.49 0.30
CA GLY A 265 -10.59 7.46 0.67
C GLY A 265 -9.93 6.13 1.06
N THR A 266 -8.86 5.72 0.38
CA THR A 266 -8.09 4.52 0.73
C THR A 266 -7.40 4.68 2.08
N LEU A 267 -6.76 5.82 2.34
CA LEU A 267 -6.14 6.11 3.64
C LEU A 267 -7.17 6.07 4.78
N LEU A 268 -8.29 6.76 4.63
CA LEU A 268 -9.35 6.83 5.65
C LEU A 268 -9.96 5.46 5.96
N ASN A 269 -10.03 4.56 4.97
CA ASN A 269 -10.49 3.18 5.19
C ASN A 269 -9.61 2.41 6.21
N TYR A 270 -8.29 2.67 6.22
CA TYR A 270 -7.35 2.07 7.18
C TYR A 270 -7.12 2.92 8.43
N TRP A 271 -7.60 4.17 8.44
CA TRP A 271 -7.34 5.12 9.51
C TRP A 271 -8.31 4.92 10.67
N PRO A 272 -7.81 4.76 11.92
CA PRO A 272 -8.67 4.65 13.08
C PRO A 272 -9.37 5.98 13.37
N ASP A 273 -10.56 5.90 13.94
CA ASP A 273 -11.30 7.08 14.41
C ASP A 273 -11.90 6.81 15.79
N PRO A 274 -11.89 7.79 16.71
CA PRO A 274 -12.54 7.65 18.02
C PRO A 274 -14.01 7.28 17.97
N LYS A 275 -14.70 7.60 16.85
CA LYS A 275 -16.11 7.27 16.60
C LYS A 275 -16.34 5.82 16.17
N ASP A 276 -15.27 5.09 15.79
CA ASP A 276 -15.39 3.71 15.35
C ASP A 276 -15.68 2.77 16.54
N ASN A 277 -16.38 1.68 16.26
CA ASN A 277 -16.54 0.61 17.25
C ASN A 277 -15.17 -0.03 17.54
N PRO A 278 -14.66 0.02 18.79
CA PRO A 278 -13.34 -0.50 19.14
C PRO A 278 -13.21 -2.02 18.93
N ASN A 279 -14.32 -2.74 18.89
CA ASN A 279 -14.38 -4.20 18.72
C ASN A 279 -14.62 -4.61 17.26
N ALA A 280 -14.86 -3.66 16.35
CA ALA A 280 -15.07 -4.00 14.95
C ALA A 280 -13.72 -4.38 14.31
N PRO A 281 -13.64 -5.51 13.54
CA PRO A 281 -12.50 -5.79 12.70
C PRO A 281 -12.25 -4.63 11.74
N ARG A 282 -11.01 -4.17 11.67
CA ARG A 282 -10.60 -3.04 10.82
C ARG A 282 -9.60 -3.52 9.79
N GLY A 283 -9.54 -2.83 8.67
CA GLY A 283 -8.36 -2.86 7.83
C GLY A 283 -7.17 -2.24 8.57
N GLY A 284 -5.97 -2.79 8.37
CA GLY A 284 -4.75 -2.28 9.00
C GLY A 284 -4.44 -2.87 10.38
N HIS A 285 -3.41 -2.31 11.02
CA HIS A 285 -2.85 -2.82 12.28
C HIS A 285 -3.71 -2.44 13.50
N SER A 286 -3.95 -3.38 14.39
CA SER A 286 -4.86 -3.22 15.54
C SER A 286 -4.45 -2.13 16.54
N GLY A 287 -3.17 -1.84 16.68
CA GLY A 287 -2.65 -0.88 17.66
C GLY A 287 -2.76 0.60 17.26
N LEU A 288 -3.13 0.90 16.01
CA LEU A 288 -3.18 2.29 15.50
C LEU A 288 -4.12 3.20 16.32
N GLY A 289 -5.26 2.67 16.78
CA GLY A 289 -6.23 3.44 17.56
C GLY A 289 -5.73 3.93 18.92
N GLN A 290 -4.60 3.40 19.42
CA GLN A 290 -4.01 3.75 20.70
C GLN A 290 -2.82 4.72 20.57
N MET A 291 -2.49 5.14 19.35
CA MET A 291 -1.27 5.93 19.07
C MET A 291 -1.49 7.44 19.16
N GLY A 292 -2.71 7.92 19.43
CA GLY A 292 -3.03 9.34 19.42
C GLY A 292 -2.98 9.96 18.02
N LEU A 293 -3.37 9.19 17.00
CA LEU A 293 -3.53 9.68 15.62
C LEU A 293 -4.66 10.73 15.56
N PRO A 294 -4.58 11.70 14.63
CA PRO A 294 -5.69 12.60 14.36
C PRO A 294 -6.96 11.82 13.98
N SER A 295 -8.14 12.35 14.29
CA SER A 295 -9.40 11.83 13.77
C SER A 295 -9.46 11.91 12.24
N ARG A 296 -10.39 11.17 11.62
CA ARG A 296 -10.61 11.28 10.16
C ARG A 296 -10.99 12.69 9.75
N ASP A 297 -11.83 13.38 10.53
CA ASP A 297 -12.22 14.75 10.26
C ASP A 297 -11.00 15.70 10.27
N GLU A 298 -10.13 15.59 11.29
CA GLU A 298 -8.88 16.39 11.34
C GLU A 298 -7.93 16.09 10.17
N MET A 299 -7.82 14.83 9.75
CA MET A 299 -7.03 14.45 8.57
C MET A 299 -7.59 15.05 7.28
N ILE A 300 -8.92 15.02 7.11
CA ILE A 300 -9.63 15.59 5.96
C ILE A 300 -9.40 17.10 5.90
N ASP A 301 -9.64 17.81 7.01
CA ASP A 301 -9.48 19.27 7.10
C ASP A 301 -8.04 19.71 6.83
N TYR A 302 -7.09 18.96 7.41
CA TYR A 302 -5.67 19.25 7.20
C TYR A 302 -5.24 19.04 5.76
N TYR A 303 -5.62 17.89 5.14
CA TYR A 303 -5.33 17.65 3.74
C TYR A 303 -6.01 18.67 2.81
N ALA A 304 -7.26 19.04 3.07
CA ALA A 304 -7.96 20.09 2.33
C ALA A 304 -7.18 21.42 2.35
N SER A 305 -6.69 21.81 3.53
CA SER A 305 -5.89 23.04 3.70
C SER A 305 -4.59 23.05 2.89
N LYS A 306 -4.03 21.89 2.57
CA LYS A 306 -2.77 21.74 1.82
C LYS A 306 -2.98 21.54 0.32
N SER A 307 -4.08 20.85 -0.07
CA SER A 307 -4.32 20.43 -1.46
C SER A 307 -5.14 21.44 -2.27
N ASN A 308 -5.88 22.35 -1.62
CA ASN A 308 -6.87 23.22 -2.23
C ASN A 308 -7.97 22.43 -3.00
N LEU A 309 -8.32 21.23 -2.53
CA LEU A 309 -9.42 20.43 -3.06
C LEU A 309 -10.65 20.56 -2.18
N ASP A 310 -11.83 20.50 -2.80
CA ASP A 310 -13.09 20.34 -2.09
C ASP A 310 -13.28 18.86 -1.67
N LEU A 311 -13.36 18.61 -0.37
CA LEU A 311 -13.53 17.28 0.20
C LEU A 311 -14.99 16.98 0.58
N SER A 312 -15.95 17.79 0.16
CA SER A 312 -17.37 17.57 0.46
C SER A 312 -17.91 16.21 -0.01
N THR A 313 -17.27 15.60 -1.02
CA THR A 313 -17.61 14.27 -1.55
C THR A 313 -16.73 13.15 -0.99
N ILE A 314 -15.90 13.40 0.01
CA ILE A 314 -14.91 12.41 0.50
C ILE A 314 -15.57 11.12 1.03
N GLY A 315 -16.78 11.23 1.58
CA GLY A 315 -17.56 10.07 2.03
C GLY A 315 -17.83 9.06 0.93
N TRP A 316 -18.00 9.50 -0.31
CA TRP A 316 -18.11 8.60 -1.45
C TRP A 316 -16.82 7.80 -1.69
N TYR A 317 -15.64 8.43 -1.61
CA TYR A 317 -14.34 7.77 -1.81
C TYR A 317 -14.01 6.82 -0.66
N GLU A 318 -14.37 7.17 0.57
CA GLU A 318 -14.25 6.26 1.71
C GLU A 318 -15.17 5.04 1.52
N ALA A 319 -16.43 5.24 1.12
CA ALA A 319 -17.37 4.15 0.83
C ALA A 319 -16.87 3.23 -0.27
N PHE A 320 -16.32 3.80 -1.35
CA PHE A 320 -15.66 3.03 -2.41
C PHE A 320 -14.49 2.21 -1.87
N ALA A 321 -13.64 2.79 -1.02
CA ALA A 321 -12.50 2.09 -0.43
C ALA A 321 -12.95 0.95 0.49
N GLN A 322 -14.01 1.13 1.31
CA GLN A 322 -14.61 0.09 2.13
C GLN A 322 -15.11 -1.08 1.26
N TRP A 323 -15.89 -0.77 0.22
CA TRP A 323 -16.43 -1.76 -0.72
C TRP A 323 -15.33 -2.50 -1.50
N LYS A 324 -14.27 -1.79 -1.94
CA LYS A 324 -13.06 -2.36 -2.53
C LYS A 324 -12.39 -3.34 -1.57
N THR A 325 -12.20 -2.95 -0.31
CA THR A 325 -11.56 -3.78 0.72
C THR A 325 -12.38 -5.04 1.00
N ALA A 326 -13.70 -4.94 1.13
CA ALA A 326 -14.56 -6.12 1.24
C ALA A 326 -14.35 -7.09 0.07
N THR A 327 -14.21 -6.57 -1.17
CA THR A 327 -13.92 -7.39 -2.35
C THR A 327 -12.56 -8.07 -2.25
N VAL A 328 -11.50 -7.37 -1.81
CA VAL A 328 -10.16 -7.94 -1.61
C VAL A 328 -10.19 -9.07 -0.56
N LEU A 329 -10.84 -8.83 0.58
CA LEU A 329 -10.97 -9.84 1.64
C LEU A 329 -11.71 -11.08 1.14
N GLN A 330 -12.77 -10.90 0.36
CA GLN A 330 -13.49 -12.01 -0.24
C GLN A 330 -12.64 -12.79 -1.26
N GLN A 331 -11.80 -12.12 -2.05
CA GLN A 331 -10.86 -12.79 -2.96
C GLN A 331 -9.84 -13.65 -2.19
N LEU A 332 -9.30 -13.13 -1.08
CA LEU A 332 -8.36 -13.86 -0.23
C LEU A 332 -9.04 -15.08 0.41
N HIS A 333 -10.24 -14.91 0.97
CA HIS A 333 -11.04 -16.01 1.52
C HIS A 333 -11.39 -17.08 0.46
N TYR A 334 -11.79 -16.64 -0.74
CA TYR A 334 -12.12 -17.55 -1.84
C TYR A 334 -10.92 -18.42 -2.25
N ARG A 335 -9.73 -17.83 -2.36
CA ARG A 335 -8.49 -18.58 -2.65
C ARG A 335 -8.21 -19.67 -1.62
N TRP A 336 -8.42 -19.38 -0.34
CA TRP A 336 -8.31 -20.38 0.71
C TRP A 336 -9.39 -21.47 0.56
N LYS A 337 -10.63 -21.07 0.32
CA LYS A 337 -11.77 -21.99 0.16
C LYS A 337 -11.60 -22.99 -0.99
N VAL A 338 -10.97 -22.57 -2.09
CA VAL A 338 -10.72 -23.45 -3.26
C VAL A 338 -9.37 -24.17 -3.20
N GLY A 339 -8.57 -23.96 -2.14
CA GLY A 339 -7.29 -24.62 -1.94
C GLY A 339 -6.09 -23.96 -2.64
N ASP A 340 -6.26 -22.76 -3.20
CA ASP A 340 -5.19 -21.98 -3.83
C ASP A 340 -4.27 -21.28 -2.81
N SER A 341 -4.68 -21.28 -1.54
CA SER A 341 -3.89 -20.76 -0.43
C SER A 341 -4.01 -21.68 0.78
N THR A 342 -2.89 -21.93 1.45
CA THR A 342 -2.79 -22.71 2.70
C THR A 342 -2.70 -21.85 3.95
N ASP A 343 -2.85 -20.53 3.83
CA ASP A 343 -2.80 -19.62 4.96
C ASP A 343 -4.15 -19.59 5.70
N ASP A 344 -4.19 -20.22 6.87
CA ASP A 344 -5.39 -20.33 7.71
C ASP A 344 -5.96 -18.97 8.18
N ARG A 345 -5.16 -17.90 8.16
CA ARG A 345 -5.65 -16.56 8.44
C ARG A 345 -6.72 -16.13 7.45
N MET A 346 -6.64 -16.63 6.21
CA MET A 346 -7.61 -16.33 5.16
C MET A 346 -8.97 -16.99 5.37
N ALA A 347 -9.05 -18.02 6.22
CA ALA A 347 -10.33 -18.59 6.65
C ALA A 347 -11.14 -17.55 7.47
N LEU A 348 -10.46 -16.84 8.37
CA LEU A 348 -11.06 -15.92 9.33
C LEU A 348 -11.32 -14.52 8.74
N ILE A 349 -10.68 -14.21 7.62
CA ILE A 349 -10.73 -12.86 7.04
C ILE A 349 -12.15 -12.50 6.54
N ALA A 350 -12.95 -13.50 6.20
CA ALA A 350 -14.35 -13.31 5.78
C ALA A 350 -15.23 -12.77 6.92
N ASP A 351 -14.87 -12.97 8.18
CA ASP A 351 -15.62 -12.48 9.34
C ASP A 351 -15.56 -10.96 9.46
N ALA A 352 -14.62 -10.33 8.79
CA ALA A 352 -14.51 -8.87 8.73
C ALA A 352 -15.42 -8.24 7.65
N LEU A 353 -15.90 -9.00 6.65
CA LEU A 353 -16.70 -8.46 5.55
C LEU A 353 -17.90 -7.63 5.98
N PRO A 354 -18.74 -8.10 6.94
CA PRO A 354 -19.93 -7.35 7.38
C PRO A 354 -19.61 -5.91 7.76
N ASN A 355 -18.50 -5.68 8.47
CA ASN A 355 -18.15 -4.35 8.96
C ASN A 355 -17.81 -3.38 7.82
N PHE A 356 -17.07 -3.86 6.82
CA PHE A 356 -16.74 -3.05 5.63
C PHE A 356 -17.99 -2.74 4.79
N ILE A 357 -18.89 -3.71 4.66
CA ILE A 357 -20.16 -3.55 3.95
C ILE A 357 -21.06 -2.53 4.68
N GLU A 358 -21.26 -2.68 5.99
CA GLU A 358 -22.06 -1.77 6.82
C GLU A 358 -21.50 -0.34 6.80
N LYS A 359 -20.18 -0.19 6.88
CA LYS A 359 -19.56 1.13 6.81
C LYS A 359 -19.75 1.77 5.44
N ALA A 360 -19.60 1.02 4.35
CA ALA A 360 -19.85 1.53 2.99
C ALA A 360 -21.31 1.99 2.81
N GLU A 361 -22.28 1.20 3.29
CA GLU A 361 -23.69 1.56 3.26
C GLU A 361 -23.95 2.84 4.07
N SER A 362 -23.43 2.92 5.29
CA SER A 362 -23.57 4.09 6.16
C SER A 362 -23.05 5.37 5.51
N LEU A 363 -21.89 5.31 4.85
CA LEU A 363 -21.27 6.46 4.16
C LEU A 363 -22.07 6.90 2.92
N LEU A 364 -22.79 6.00 2.28
CA LEU A 364 -23.66 6.30 1.15
C LEU A 364 -25.10 6.68 1.54
N ASN A 365 -25.36 6.82 2.84
CA ASN A 365 -26.70 7.12 3.38
C ASN A 365 -27.77 6.11 2.93
N TYR A 366 -27.47 4.85 3.12
CA TYR A 366 -28.44 3.76 2.95
C TYR A 366 -29.36 3.66 4.15
#